data_7522a43890c7186ffcc3ee7a4bbf98bd
#
_entry.id   7522a43890c7186ffcc3ee7a4bbf98bd
#
_cell.length_a   1.000
_cell.length_b   1.000
_cell.length_c   1.000
_cell.angle_alpha   90.00
_cell.angle_beta   90.00
_cell.angle_gamma   90.00
#
_symmetry.space_group_name_H-M   'P 1'
#
loop_
_entity.id
_entity.type
_entity.pdbx_description
1 polymer ?
#
loop_
_entity_poly.entity_id
_entity_poly.type
_entity_poly.pdbx_seq_one_letter_code
_entity_poly.pdbx_strand_id
1 'polypeptide(L)'
;MQNDPLFGLKELGTVPTRASHEIKASRLGVGFETLDRELFKPERCYDPLAQTGAKWARCQTGWNRCETARGRFDFAWLDEVVDNLRRRGIEPWFNVGFGNKLYMPGAPSDAAVGCVPLLHGPEAEAAWGRFLCELARRFKGRVRRFEIWNEANHPGFWWPGESSAREYTQLVAASACQIKAVIPDAFVSACCAGGASQFILDALRAGIGEHIGAFAIHPYATVPEANYAEGAAALREQFRRYAPHVELWMGECGCPSQTRGHNDEWLDLFNMDEE
;
A
#
# COMPACT_ATOMS: atom_id res chain seq x y z
N MET A 1 -22.29 33.59 -11.88
CA MET A 1 -21.54 32.36 -12.08
C MET A 1 -20.16 32.77 -12.61
N GLN A 2 -19.12 32.59 -11.81
CA GLN A 2 -17.74 32.83 -12.26
C GLN A 2 -17.33 31.66 -13.15
N ASN A 3 -16.82 31.92 -14.33
CA ASN A 3 -16.13 30.91 -15.13
C ASN A 3 -14.75 30.71 -14.50
N ASP A 4 -14.33 29.47 -14.31
CA ASP A 4 -12.95 29.18 -13.93
C ASP A 4 -12.03 29.63 -15.08
N PRO A 5 -11.15 30.60 -14.85
CA PRO A 5 -10.29 31.13 -15.90
C PRO A 5 -9.21 30.15 -16.37
N LEU A 6 -8.93 29.08 -15.57
CA LEU A 6 -7.89 28.10 -15.87
C LEU A 6 -8.37 27.00 -16.85
N PHE A 7 -9.63 26.59 -16.75
CA PHE A 7 -10.14 25.47 -17.56
C PHE A 7 -11.30 25.85 -18.47
N GLY A 8 -11.76 27.09 -18.47
CA GLY A 8 -12.96 27.51 -19.19
C GLY A 8 -14.23 26.78 -18.73
N LEU A 9 -14.18 26.16 -17.55
CA LEU A 9 -15.29 25.41 -17.00
C LEU A 9 -16.29 26.33 -16.31
N LYS A 10 -17.56 25.94 -16.38
CA LYS A 10 -18.64 26.64 -15.71
C LYS A 10 -18.86 26.00 -14.34
N GLU A 11 -18.79 26.81 -13.28
CA GLU A 11 -19.21 26.37 -11.95
C GLU A 11 -20.70 25.96 -11.97
N LEU A 12 -20.99 24.70 -11.63
CA LEU A 12 -22.33 24.19 -11.56
C LEU A 12 -22.89 24.18 -10.12
N GLY A 13 -22.02 24.28 -9.14
CA GLY A 13 -22.35 24.30 -7.72
C GLY A 13 -21.21 23.76 -6.85
N THR A 14 -21.43 23.70 -5.55
CA THR A 14 -20.49 23.19 -4.55
C THR A 14 -20.98 21.85 -4.03
N VAL A 15 -20.10 20.85 -4.01
CA VAL A 15 -20.37 19.56 -3.34
C VAL A 15 -20.09 19.73 -1.85
N PRO A 16 -21.09 19.55 -0.97
CA PRO A 16 -20.85 19.65 0.46
C PRO A 16 -19.93 18.48 0.91
N THR A 17 -18.90 18.80 1.64
CA THR A 17 -18.03 17.80 2.26
C THR A 17 -18.77 17.09 3.40
N ARG A 18 -18.50 15.80 3.58
CA ARG A 18 -18.98 15.00 4.72
C ARG A 18 -17.76 14.38 5.38
N ALA A 19 -17.69 14.51 6.69
CA ALA A 19 -16.58 13.93 7.44
C ALA A 19 -16.63 12.38 7.40
N SER A 20 -15.47 11.76 7.50
CA SER A 20 -15.33 10.30 7.39
C SER A 20 -16.19 9.54 8.41
N HIS A 21 -16.38 10.07 9.62
CA HIS A 21 -17.24 9.45 10.65
C HIS A 21 -18.74 9.49 10.31
N GLU A 22 -19.18 10.40 9.44
CA GLU A 22 -20.57 10.52 8.99
C GLU A 22 -20.88 9.56 7.84
N ILE A 23 -19.86 8.96 7.23
CA ILE A 23 -19.97 8.05 6.09
C ILE A 23 -19.94 6.61 6.59
N LYS A 24 -21.02 5.86 6.34
CA LYS A 24 -21.11 4.46 6.78
C LYS A 24 -20.17 3.54 6.01
N ALA A 25 -20.12 3.67 4.69
CA ALA A 25 -19.29 2.86 3.82
C ALA A 25 -18.88 3.65 2.58
N SER A 26 -17.62 3.49 2.18
CA SER A 26 -17.08 4.04 0.93
C SER A 26 -15.88 3.20 0.50
N ARG A 27 -15.60 3.19 -0.79
CA ARG A 27 -14.37 2.62 -1.36
C ARG A 27 -13.24 3.65 -1.48
N LEU A 28 -13.52 4.92 -1.14
CA LEU A 28 -12.51 5.98 -1.19
C LEU A 28 -11.50 5.79 -0.06
N GLY A 29 -10.24 5.71 -0.43
CA GLY A 29 -9.09 5.68 0.45
C GLY A 29 -8.05 6.71 0.05
N VAL A 30 -7.07 6.90 0.90
CA VAL A 30 -5.89 7.73 0.65
C VAL A 30 -4.62 6.96 1.00
N GLY A 31 -3.53 7.25 0.30
CA GLY A 31 -2.20 6.83 0.68
C GLY A 31 -1.76 7.59 1.94
N PHE A 32 -1.42 6.86 2.98
CA PHE A 32 -0.77 7.36 4.19
C PHE A 32 0.59 6.72 4.26
N GLU A 33 1.37 7.00 3.18
CA GLU A 33 2.63 6.35 2.85
C GLU A 33 3.80 6.94 3.64
N THR A 34 4.96 6.31 3.55
CA THR A 34 6.23 6.81 4.11
C THR A 34 6.24 7.07 5.61
N LEU A 35 5.25 6.56 6.35
CA LEU A 35 5.19 6.63 7.81
C LEU A 35 6.43 6.01 8.48
N ASP A 36 6.88 4.89 7.91
CA ASP A 36 8.07 4.15 8.35
C ASP A 36 9.36 4.95 8.22
N ARG A 37 9.40 5.93 7.31
CA ARG A 37 10.56 6.80 7.02
C ARG A 37 10.41 8.21 7.58
N GLU A 38 9.30 8.51 8.26
CA GLU A 38 9.03 9.80 8.90
C GLU A 38 9.10 11.01 7.95
N LEU A 39 8.77 10.80 6.66
CA LEU A 39 8.85 11.87 5.66
C LEU A 39 7.75 12.92 5.79
N PHE A 40 6.73 12.68 6.58
CA PHE A 40 5.70 13.66 6.92
C PHE A 40 5.25 13.50 8.38
N LYS A 41 4.53 14.48 8.89
CA LYS A 41 3.99 14.50 10.25
C LYS A 41 2.52 14.12 10.23
N PRO A 42 2.14 12.87 10.57
CA PRO A 42 0.77 12.40 10.46
C PRO A 42 -0.21 13.20 11.32
N GLU A 43 0.22 13.75 12.44
CA GLU A 43 -0.61 14.59 13.31
C GLU A 43 -1.15 15.86 12.63
N ARG A 44 -0.50 16.31 11.56
CA ARG A 44 -0.98 17.45 10.75
C ARG A 44 -2.01 17.04 9.69
N CYS A 45 -2.11 15.75 9.42
CA CYS A 45 -2.92 15.21 8.32
C CYS A 45 -4.26 14.64 8.78
N TYR A 46 -4.40 14.24 10.06
CA TYR A 46 -5.59 13.50 10.51
C TYR A 46 -6.89 14.28 10.33
N ASP A 47 -6.96 15.55 10.72
CA ASP A 47 -8.19 16.34 10.64
C ASP A 47 -8.53 16.72 9.19
N PRO A 48 -7.59 17.24 8.36
CA PRO A 48 -7.84 17.46 6.95
C PRO A 48 -8.29 16.17 6.23
N LEU A 49 -7.64 15.05 6.51
CA LEU A 49 -7.98 13.76 5.92
C LEU A 49 -9.42 13.35 6.28
N ALA A 50 -9.81 13.50 7.55
CA ALA A 50 -11.16 13.17 7.98
C ALA A 50 -12.23 14.02 7.30
N GLN A 51 -11.91 15.25 6.90
CA GLN A 51 -12.83 16.13 6.18
C GLN A 51 -13.03 15.75 4.71
N THR A 52 -12.15 14.94 4.13
CA THR A 52 -12.32 14.47 2.73
C THR A 52 -13.41 13.43 2.56
N GLY A 53 -13.87 12.81 3.65
CA GLY A 53 -14.81 11.69 3.62
C GLY A 53 -14.15 10.35 3.25
N ALA A 54 -12.84 10.25 3.19
CA ALA A 54 -12.12 9.00 2.98
C ALA A 54 -12.40 8.00 4.10
N LYS A 55 -12.63 6.73 3.76
CA LYS A 55 -12.91 5.66 4.74
C LYS A 55 -11.72 4.78 4.99
N TRP A 56 -10.70 4.84 4.16
CA TRP A 56 -9.52 3.99 4.23
C TRP A 56 -8.25 4.82 4.19
N ALA A 57 -7.26 4.42 4.98
CA ALA A 57 -5.91 4.93 4.90
C ALA A 57 -4.92 3.77 4.75
N ARG A 58 -4.16 3.76 3.65
CA ARG A 58 -3.11 2.78 3.40
C ARG A 58 -1.84 3.19 4.11
N CYS A 59 -1.48 2.47 5.18
CA CYS A 59 -0.40 2.84 6.10
C CYS A 59 0.77 1.88 5.96
N GLN A 60 1.95 2.38 5.61
CA GLN A 60 3.18 1.58 5.63
C GLN A 60 3.64 1.32 7.05
N THR A 61 3.93 0.05 7.38
CA THR A 61 4.19 -0.39 8.75
C THR A 61 5.67 -0.35 9.16
N GLY A 62 6.60 -0.44 8.21
CA GLY A 62 8.03 -0.33 8.44
C GLY A 62 8.60 -1.30 9.49
N TRP A 63 8.93 -2.54 9.11
CA TRP A 63 9.54 -3.51 10.02
C TRP A 63 10.80 -2.95 10.70
N ASN A 64 11.66 -2.27 9.93
CA ASN A 64 12.90 -1.69 10.47
C ASN A 64 12.64 -0.65 11.58
N ARG A 65 11.57 0.12 11.48
CA ARG A 65 11.17 1.09 12.50
C ARG A 65 10.53 0.44 13.72
N CYS A 66 9.80 -0.66 13.50
CA CYS A 66 9.12 -1.37 14.58
C CYS A 66 10.05 -2.26 15.41
N GLU A 67 11.18 -2.73 14.84
CA GLU A 67 12.14 -3.60 15.51
C GLU A 67 13.54 -3.04 15.37
N THR A 68 13.97 -2.19 16.32
CA THR A 68 15.28 -1.55 16.34
C THR A 68 16.36 -2.36 17.07
N ALA A 69 15.95 -3.41 17.78
CA ALA A 69 16.82 -4.41 18.37
C ALA A 69 16.15 -5.79 18.22
N ARG A 70 16.94 -6.82 17.91
CA ARG A 70 16.44 -8.17 17.60
C ARG A 70 15.46 -8.71 18.65
N GLY A 71 14.25 -9.04 18.23
CA GLY A 71 13.17 -9.55 19.06
C GLY A 71 12.52 -8.52 20.00
N ARG A 72 12.84 -7.23 19.86
CA ARG A 72 12.23 -6.15 20.65
C ARG A 72 11.44 -5.23 19.74
N PHE A 73 10.13 -5.34 19.83
CA PHE A 73 9.21 -4.58 19.00
C PHE A 73 8.67 -3.35 19.75
N ASP A 74 8.65 -2.21 19.07
CA ASP A 74 8.00 -0.99 19.50
C ASP A 74 7.02 -0.53 18.42
N PHE A 75 5.74 -0.60 18.74
CA PHE A 75 4.65 -0.19 17.88
C PHE A 75 3.99 1.13 18.34
N ALA A 76 4.55 1.85 19.29
CA ALA A 76 3.90 3.02 19.90
C ALA A 76 3.54 4.08 18.86
N TRP A 77 4.43 4.35 17.90
CA TRP A 77 4.18 5.30 16.83
C TRP A 77 3.04 4.85 15.89
N LEU A 78 2.94 3.54 15.63
CA LEU A 78 1.91 2.98 14.74
C LEU A 78 0.57 2.86 15.48
N ASP A 79 0.58 2.63 16.79
CA ASP A 79 -0.62 2.72 17.63
C ASP A 79 -1.24 4.12 17.57
N GLU A 80 -0.41 5.15 17.68
CA GLU A 80 -0.86 6.55 17.58
C GLU A 80 -1.54 6.81 16.23
N VAL A 81 -0.94 6.37 15.13
CA VAL A 81 -1.53 6.50 13.78
C VAL A 81 -2.88 5.77 13.69
N VAL A 82 -2.91 4.49 14.07
CA VAL A 82 -4.11 3.65 13.99
C VAL A 82 -5.25 4.24 14.84
N ASP A 83 -4.97 4.65 16.07
CA ASP A 83 -5.99 5.14 16.98
C ASP A 83 -6.53 6.52 16.53
N ASN A 84 -5.68 7.38 15.98
CA ASN A 84 -6.12 8.67 15.43
C ASN A 84 -6.98 8.52 14.17
N LEU A 85 -6.63 7.64 13.27
CA LEU A 85 -7.44 7.35 12.08
C LEU A 85 -8.81 6.78 12.49
N ARG A 86 -8.82 5.74 13.33
CA ARG A 86 -10.06 5.06 13.75
C ARG A 86 -11.00 5.98 14.52
N ARG A 87 -10.48 6.83 15.39
CA ARG A 87 -11.26 7.83 16.12
C ARG A 87 -12.02 8.79 15.20
N ARG A 88 -11.50 8.99 13.99
CA ARG A 88 -12.10 9.85 12.96
C ARG A 88 -12.96 9.07 11.94
N GLY A 89 -13.18 7.78 12.16
CA GLY A 89 -13.98 6.95 11.29
C GLY A 89 -13.26 6.49 10.01
N ILE A 90 -11.92 6.49 10.03
CA ILE A 90 -11.05 6.02 8.94
C ILE A 90 -10.46 4.68 9.35
N GLU A 91 -10.62 3.68 8.50
CA GLU A 91 -10.10 2.33 8.75
C GLU A 91 -8.66 2.21 8.21
N PRO A 92 -7.69 1.82 9.04
CA PRO A 92 -6.35 1.56 8.58
C PRO A 92 -6.29 0.30 7.72
N TRP A 93 -5.54 0.39 6.64
CA TRP A 93 -5.15 -0.71 5.79
C TRP A 93 -3.61 -0.76 5.80
N PHE A 94 -3.04 -1.81 6.38
CA PHE A 94 -1.60 -1.93 6.48
C PHE A 94 -0.97 -2.39 5.17
N ASN A 95 -0.06 -1.59 4.62
CA ASN A 95 0.94 -2.04 3.68
C ASN A 95 2.15 -2.54 4.47
N VAL A 96 2.37 -3.85 4.46
CA VAL A 96 3.36 -4.52 5.32
C VAL A 96 4.66 -4.69 4.55
N GLY A 97 5.64 -3.93 4.88
CA GLY A 97 6.99 -3.86 4.32
C GLY A 97 7.83 -2.87 5.16
N PHE A 98 9.07 -2.63 4.89
CA PHE A 98 9.97 -3.38 4.03
C PHE A 98 10.80 -4.37 4.85
N GLY A 99 12.12 -4.51 4.54
CA GLY A 99 13.04 -5.34 5.30
C GLY A 99 13.46 -4.74 6.65
N ASN A 100 14.49 -5.35 7.27
CA ASN A 100 15.08 -4.84 8.50
C ASN A 100 16.61 -5.03 8.49
N LYS A 101 17.37 -3.95 8.70
CA LYS A 101 18.83 -3.94 8.69
C LYS A 101 19.46 -4.89 9.69
N LEU A 102 18.79 -5.21 10.80
CA LEU A 102 19.27 -6.18 11.79
C LEU A 102 19.50 -7.56 11.20
N TYR A 103 18.74 -7.91 10.17
CA TYR A 103 18.75 -9.23 9.51
C TYR A 103 19.26 -9.17 8.07
N MET A 104 19.39 -7.99 7.52
CA MET A 104 19.74 -7.73 6.12
C MET A 104 20.92 -6.75 6.05
N PRO A 105 22.13 -7.17 6.48
CA PRO A 105 23.31 -6.32 6.39
C PRO A 105 23.60 -5.97 4.93
N GLY A 106 23.95 -4.71 4.68
CA GLY A 106 24.17 -4.21 3.32
C GLY A 106 22.91 -3.68 2.64
N ALA A 107 21.79 -3.56 3.35
CA ALA A 107 20.59 -2.90 2.83
C ALA A 107 20.93 -1.50 2.26
N PRO A 108 20.46 -1.16 1.04
CA PRO A 108 20.85 0.06 0.34
C PRO A 108 20.28 1.34 0.96
N SER A 109 19.29 1.23 1.83
CA SER A 109 18.67 2.37 2.51
C SER A 109 18.58 2.15 4.02
N ASP A 110 18.45 3.25 4.77
CA ASP A 110 18.34 3.20 6.23
C ASP A 110 17.07 2.50 6.73
N ALA A 111 16.01 2.55 5.96
CA ALA A 111 14.75 1.86 6.26
C ALA A 111 14.67 0.45 5.65
N ALA A 112 15.76 -0.08 5.06
CA ALA A 112 15.81 -1.36 4.36
C ALA A 112 14.70 -1.51 3.30
N VAL A 113 14.42 -0.39 2.58
CA VAL A 113 13.39 -0.36 1.53
C VAL A 113 13.75 -1.39 0.45
N GLY A 114 12.77 -2.18 0.07
CA GLY A 114 12.93 -3.20 -0.97
C GLY A 114 13.67 -4.47 -0.55
N CYS A 115 14.26 -4.53 0.66
CA CYS A 115 14.99 -5.72 1.11
C CYS A 115 14.06 -6.86 1.45
N VAL A 116 14.02 -7.88 0.56
CA VAL A 116 13.05 -8.99 0.61
C VAL A 116 13.51 -10.08 1.57
N PRO A 117 12.74 -10.45 2.61
CA PRO A 117 13.15 -11.44 3.61
C PRO A 117 13.60 -12.78 3.03
N LEU A 118 12.89 -13.29 2.02
CA LEU A 118 13.22 -14.57 1.35
C LEU A 118 14.61 -14.62 0.72
N LEU A 119 15.17 -13.46 0.35
CA LEU A 119 16.44 -13.36 -0.36
C LEU A 119 17.64 -13.17 0.59
N HIS A 120 17.39 -13.12 1.90
CA HIS A 120 18.41 -12.91 2.94
C HIS A 120 18.61 -14.12 3.86
N GLY A 121 18.03 -15.25 3.52
CA GLY A 121 18.20 -16.53 4.18
C GLY A 121 17.28 -16.79 5.36
N PRO A 122 17.41 -17.99 5.99
CA PRO A 122 16.43 -18.50 6.94
C PRO A 122 16.24 -17.65 8.19
N GLU A 123 17.29 -16.95 8.64
CA GLU A 123 17.18 -16.06 9.81
C GLU A 123 16.26 -14.87 9.52
N ALA A 124 16.42 -14.25 8.34
CA ALA A 124 15.61 -13.12 7.91
C ALA A 124 14.14 -13.54 7.68
N GLU A 125 13.92 -14.70 7.07
CA GLU A 125 12.59 -15.27 6.89
C GLU A 125 11.89 -15.55 8.23
N ALA A 126 12.61 -16.18 9.18
CA ALA A 126 12.07 -16.46 10.51
C ALA A 126 11.77 -15.17 11.29
N ALA A 127 12.63 -14.15 11.15
CA ALA A 127 12.43 -12.86 11.77
C ALA A 127 11.24 -12.10 11.17
N TRP A 128 11.06 -12.16 9.86
CA TRP A 128 9.87 -11.65 9.17
C TRP A 128 8.58 -12.29 9.71
N GLY A 129 8.56 -13.61 9.83
CA GLY A 129 7.42 -14.33 10.40
C GLY A 129 7.11 -13.88 11.84
N ARG A 130 8.13 -13.68 12.69
CA ARG A 130 7.95 -13.12 14.04
C ARG A 130 7.37 -11.71 14.03
N PHE A 131 7.91 -10.83 13.18
CA PHE A 131 7.39 -9.47 13.02
C PHE A 131 5.92 -9.47 12.64
N LEU A 132 5.51 -10.29 11.66
CA LEU A 132 4.12 -10.41 11.24
C LEU A 132 3.20 -10.88 12.37
N CYS A 133 3.63 -11.87 13.15
CA CYS A 133 2.87 -12.34 14.30
C CYS A 133 2.72 -11.24 15.37
N GLU A 134 3.76 -10.53 15.70
CA GLU A 134 3.73 -9.46 16.70
C GLU A 134 2.89 -8.27 16.21
N LEU A 135 3.04 -7.87 14.94
CA LEU A 135 2.19 -6.87 14.30
C LEU A 135 0.71 -7.27 14.37
N ALA A 136 0.40 -8.50 13.96
CA ALA A 136 -0.96 -9.01 14.00
C ALA A 136 -1.52 -9.07 15.43
N ARG A 137 -0.74 -9.52 16.41
CA ARG A 137 -1.15 -9.55 17.84
C ARG A 137 -1.44 -8.14 18.35
N ARG A 138 -0.54 -7.18 18.06
CA ARG A 138 -0.68 -5.80 18.51
C ARG A 138 -1.94 -5.13 17.99
N PHE A 139 -2.28 -5.37 16.73
CA PHE A 139 -3.37 -4.68 16.06
C PHE A 139 -4.66 -5.52 15.91
N LYS A 140 -4.72 -6.71 16.51
CA LYS A 140 -5.92 -7.54 16.54
C LYS A 140 -7.13 -6.74 17.06
N GLY A 141 -8.23 -6.75 16.31
CA GLY A 141 -9.45 -5.99 16.62
C GLY A 141 -9.39 -4.50 16.20
N ARG A 142 -8.22 -4.00 15.77
CA ARG A 142 -8.07 -2.61 15.28
C ARG A 142 -7.77 -2.53 13.78
N VAL A 143 -7.04 -3.50 13.25
CA VAL A 143 -6.71 -3.59 11.82
C VAL A 143 -7.05 -5.00 11.33
N ARG A 144 -7.68 -5.08 10.15
CA ARG A 144 -8.08 -6.34 9.52
C ARG A 144 -7.52 -6.53 8.11
N ARG A 145 -6.97 -5.47 7.49
CA ARG A 145 -6.45 -5.48 6.12
C ARG A 145 -4.94 -5.35 6.11
N PHE A 146 -4.30 -6.31 5.45
CA PHE A 146 -2.85 -6.43 5.36
C PHE A 146 -2.46 -6.66 3.91
N GLU A 147 -1.84 -5.69 3.29
CA GLU A 147 -1.24 -5.81 1.97
C GLU A 147 0.21 -6.19 2.13
N ILE A 148 0.60 -7.27 1.50
CA ILE A 148 1.94 -7.81 1.65
C ILE A 148 2.87 -7.20 0.61
N TRP A 149 3.89 -6.51 1.13
CA TRP A 149 4.93 -5.83 0.36
C TRP A 149 4.43 -4.59 -0.38
N ASN A 150 5.35 -3.94 -1.11
CA ASN A 150 5.04 -2.82 -2.00
C ASN A 150 5.66 -3.08 -3.36
N GLU A 151 4.86 -2.99 -4.43
CA GLU A 151 5.32 -3.01 -5.82
C GLU A 151 6.37 -4.08 -6.13
N ALA A 152 6.06 -5.33 -5.81
CA ALA A 152 6.99 -6.46 -5.92
C ALA A 152 7.62 -6.67 -7.31
N ASN A 153 7.04 -6.09 -8.36
CA ASN A 153 7.55 -6.12 -9.74
C ASN A 153 8.49 -4.95 -10.06
N HIS A 154 8.70 -4.00 -9.14
CA HIS A 154 9.55 -2.84 -9.36
C HIS A 154 10.96 -3.09 -8.79
N PRO A 155 12.05 -2.85 -9.56
CA PRO A 155 13.42 -3.14 -9.12
C PRO A 155 13.83 -2.41 -7.83
N GLY A 156 13.32 -1.21 -7.58
CA GLY A 156 13.57 -0.45 -6.37
C GLY A 156 12.98 -1.05 -5.09
N PHE A 157 12.05 -2.02 -5.24
CA PHE A 157 11.38 -2.67 -4.11
C PHE A 157 11.62 -4.18 -4.03
N TRP A 158 12.61 -4.69 -4.80
CA TRP A 158 12.97 -6.12 -4.79
C TRP A 158 14.49 -6.30 -4.78
N TRP A 159 15.08 -6.36 -3.59
CA TRP A 159 16.53 -6.45 -3.41
C TRP A 159 16.91 -7.54 -2.38
N PRO A 160 18.02 -8.27 -2.55
CA PRO A 160 18.86 -8.32 -3.75
C PRO A 160 18.21 -9.19 -4.84
N GLY A 161 18.46 -8.86 -6.10
CA GLY A 161 18.02 -9.68 -7.22
C GLY A 161 16.92 -9.07 -8.07
N GLU A 162 16.40 -9.88 -8.97
CA GLU A 162 15.32 -9.49 -9.87
C GLU A 162 13.97 -9.95 -9.34
N SER A 163 12.94 -9.16 -9.62
CA SER A 163 11.57 -9.46 -9.23
C SER A 163 11.05 -10.75 -9.88
N SER A 164 10.45 -11.61 -9.08
CA SER A 164 9.84 -12.87 -9.50
C SER A 164 8.42 -12.99 -8.95
N ALA A 165 7.45 -13.13 -9.86
CA ALA A 165 6.05 -13.35 -9.47
C ALA A 165 5.88 -14.63 -8.61
N ARG A 166 6.71 -15.65 -8.84
CA ARG A 166 6.71 -16.88 -8.05
C ARG A 166 7.22 -16.64 -6.62
N GLU A 167 8.36 -15.95 -6.47
CA GLU A 167 8.91 -15.63 -5.15
C GLU A 167 7.99 -14.67 -4.39
N TYR A 168 7.40 -13.71 -5.09
CA TYR A 168 6.38 -12.85 -4.48
C TYR A 168 5.19 -13.67 -3.97
N THR A 169 4.71 -14.65 -4.75
CA THR A 169 3.65 -15.56 -4.31
C THR A 169 4.06 -16.31 -3.04
N GLN A 170 5.30 -16.78 -2.94
CA GLN A 170 5.82 -17.45 -1.73
C GLN A 170 5.85 -16.50 -0.53
N LEU A 171 6.31 -15.25 -0.71
CA LEU A 171 6.30 -14.24 0.35
C LEU A 171 4.88 -13.97 0.84
N VAL A 172 3.93 -13.80 -0.07
CA VAL A 172 2.51 -13.56 0.26
C VAL A 172 1.91 -14.75 1.00
N ALA A 173 2.14 -15.98 0.52
CA ALA A 173 1.63 -17.20 1.14
C ALA A 173 2.15 -17.37 2.57
N ALA A 174 3.46 -17.26 2.77
CA ALA A 174 4.08 -17.34 4.08
C ALA A 174 3.56 -16.24 5.03
N SER A 175 3.45 -15.01 4.53
CA SER A 175 2.96 -13.87 5.32
C SER A 175 1.49 -14.03 5.71
N ALA A 176 0.65 -14.44 4.77
CA ALA A 176 -0.77 -14.71 5.02
C ALA A 176 -0.98 -15.79 6.08
N CYS A 177 -0.17 -16.85 6.04
CA CYS A 177 -0.18 -17.92 7.04
C CYS A 177 0.10 -17.36 8.46
N GLN A 178 1.15 -16.55 8.62
CA GLN A 178 1.52 -15.97 9.91
C GLN A 178 0.46 -15.01 10.45
N ILE A 179 -0.08 -14.15 9.60
CA ILE A 179 -1.11 -13.16 9.99
C ILE A 179 -2.40 -13.89 10.37
N LYS A 180 -2.87 -14.84 9.55
CA LYS A 180 -4.10 -15.58 9.79
C LYS A 180 -4.02 -16.55 10.98
N ALA A 181 -2.84 -17.00 11.37
CA ALA A 181 -2.65 -17.74 12.62
C ALA A 181 -3.02 -16.90 13.86
N VAL A 182 -2.93 -15.59 13.79
CA VAL A 182 -3.27 -14.65 14.88
C VAL A 182 -4.66 -14.04 14.69
N ILE A 183 -4.98 -13.66 13.45
CA ILE A 183 -6.26 -13.03 13.04
C ILE A 183 -6.85 -13.93 11.94
N PRO A 184 -7.64 -14.96 12.26
CA PRO A 184 -8.12 -15.92 11.26
C PRO A 184 -8.95 -15.31 10.13
N ASP A 185 -9.63 -14.20 10.40
CA ASP A 185 -10.45 -13.46 9.47
C ASP A 185 -9.73 -12.23 8.85
N ALA A 186 -8.40 -12.19 8.94
CA ALA A 186 -7.61 -11.15 8.29
C ALA A 186 -7.81 -11.16 6.76
N PHE A 187 -8.05 -9.99 6.20
CA PHE A 187 -8.11 -9.80 4.76
C PHE A 187 -6.70 -9.47 4.26
N VAL A 188 -6.13 -10.38 3.49
CA VAL A 188 -4.79 -10.22 2.93
C VAL A 188 -4.91 -9.79 1.48
N SER A 189 -4.08 -8.85 1.05
CA SER A 189 -3.95 -8.40 -0.34
C SER A 189 -2.50 -8.42 -0.80
N ALA A 190 -2.32 -8.37 -2.11
CA ALA A 190 -1.05 -8.21 -2.79
C ALA A 190 -1.08 -6.93 -3.61
N CYS A 191 0.08 -6.44 -4.07
CA CYS A 191 0.13 -5.29 -4.97
C CYS A 191 1.28 -5.36 -5.98
N CYS A 192 1.15 -4.55 -7.03
CA CYS A 192 2.22 -4.34 -8.00
C CYS A 192 2.24 -2.90 -8.53
N ALA A 193 3.40 -2.46 -9.01
CA ALA A 193 3.55 -1.21 -9.74
C ALA A 193 2.79 -1.26 -11.07
N GLY A 194 2.15 -0.17 -11.43
CA GLY A 194 1.38 -0.06 -12.65
C GLY A 194 0.21 -1.03 -12.70
N GLY A 195 -0.21 -1.35 -13.93
CA GLY A 195 -1.19 -2.40 -14.21
C GLY A 195 -0.54 -3.70 -14.71
N ALA A 196 0.69 -3.97 -14.36
CA ALA A 196 1.61 -5.05 -14.76
C ALA A 196 0.94 -6.41 -15.06
N SER A 197 0.13 -6.47 -16.12
CA SER A 197 -0.76 -7.60 -16.42
C SER A 197 -0.04 -8.94 -16.52
N GLN A 198 1.17 -8.96 -17.07
CA GLN A 198 1.96 -10.20 -17.16
C GLN A 198 2.43 -10.68 -15.79
N PHE A 199 2.94 -9.78 -14.94
CA PHE A 199 3.36 -10.14 -13.59
C PHE A 199 2.18 -10.68 -12.75
N ILE A 200 1.03 -10.01 -12.85
CA ILE A 200 -0.21 -10.46 -12.17
C ILE A 200 -0.62 -11.84 -12.68
N LEU A 201 -0.61 -12.06 -14.00
CA LEU A 201 -0.94 -13.36 -14.59
C LEU A 201 -0.01 -14.47 -14.10
N ASP A 202 1.29 -14.20 -14.03
CA ASP A 202 2.27 -15.17 -13.56
C ASP A 202 2.14 -15.45 -12.06
N ALA A 203 1.81 -14.44 -11.25
CA ALA A 203 1.48 -14.63 -9.84
C ALA A 203 0.19 -15.44 -9.64
N LEU A 204 -0.84 -15.18 -10.45
CA LEU A 204 -2.09 -15.99 -10.44
C LEU A 204 -1.83 -17.45 -10.82
N ARG A 205 -0.99 -17.69 -11.83
CA ARG A 205 -0.57 -19.04 -12.23
C ARG A 205 0.27 -19.74 -11.16
N ALA A 206 1.03 -18.96 -10.39
CA ALA A 206 1.78 -19.46 -9.23
C ALA A 206 0.91 -19.72 -7.99
N GLY A 207 -0.39 -19.41 -8.04
CA GLY A 207 -1.35 -19.72 -6.98
C GLY A 207 -1.55 -18.60 -5.96
N ILE A 208 -1.12 -17.36 -6.22
CA ILE A 208 -1.27 -16.24 -5.27
C ILE A 208 -2.73 -16.03 -4.83
N GLY A 209 -3.68 -16.30 -5.74
CA GLY A 209 -5.12 -16.15 -5.48
C GLY A 209 -5.64 -16.97 -4.30
N GLU A 210 -4.97 -18.07 -3.93
CA GLU A 210 -5.36 -18.91 -2.78
C GLU A 210 -5.11 -18.22 -1.43
N HIS A 211 -4.28 -17.19 -1.41
CA HIS A 211 -3.80 -16.54 -0.20
C HIS A 211 -4.37 -15.13 0.03
N ILE A 212 -4.95 -14.52 -1.02
CA ILE A 212 -5.41 -13.13 -1.01
C ILE A 212 -6.89 -12.98 -1.33
N GLY A 213 -7.49 -11.89 -0.84
CA GLY A 213 -8.83 -11.45 -1.21
C GLY A 213 -8.85 -10.31 -2.21
N ALA A 214 -7.73 -9.59 -2.37
CA ALA A 214 -7.58 -8.53 -3.37
C ALA A 214 -6.16 -8.47 -3.93
N PHE A 215 -6.05 -7.95 -5.15
CA PHE A 215 -4.79 -7.55 -5.75
C PHE A 215 -4.87 -6.07 -6.11
N ALA A 216 -3.98 -5.27 -5.54
CA ALA A 216 -3.91 -3.84 -5.78
C ALA A 216 -2.95 -3.51 -6.93
N ILE A 217 -3.30 -2.52 -7.72
CA ILE A 217 -2.45 -1.93 -8.75
C ILE A 217 -2.15 -0.47 -8.41
N HIS A 218 -1.04 0.04 -8.91
CA HIS A 218 -0.61 1.43 -8.73
C HIS A 218 -0.49 2.11 -10.10
N PRO A 219 -1.61 2.45 -10.75
CA PRO A 219 -1.63 2.90 -12.15
C PRO A 219 -1.33 4.39 -12.27
N TYR A 220 -0.15 4.82 -11.83
CA TYR A 220 0.31 6.18 -12.07
C TYR A 220 0.42 6.48 -13.55
N ALA A 221 -0.13 7.60 -13.98
CA ALA A 221 -0.06 8.07 -15.35
C ALA A 221 -0.23 9.60 -15.41
N THR A 222 0.36 10.22 -16.42
CA THR A 222 0.20 11.67 -16.69
C THR A 222 -1.26 12.05 -16.92
N VAL A 223 -2.03 11.15 -17.54
CA VAL A 223 -3.49 11.27 -17.67
C VAL A 223 -4.09 10.05 -16.98
N PRO A 224 -4.53 10.15 -15.72
CA PRO A 224 -4.97 9.02 -14.91
C PRO A 224 -6.11 8.22 -15.54
N GLU A 225 -7.00 8.88 -16.29
CA GLU A 225 -8.16 8.26 -16.90
C GLU A 225 -7.83 7.52 -18.21
N ALA A 226 -6.68 7.80 -18.83
CA ALA A 226 -6.30 7.21 -20.09
C ALA A 226 -6.06 5.70 -19.95
N ASN A 227 -6.78 4.92 -20.76
CA ASN A 227 -6.68 3.45 -20.83
C ASN A 227 -6.99 2.70 -19.53
N TYR A 228 -7.39 3.37 -18.45
CA TYR A 228 -7.65 2.72 -17.16
C TYR A 228 -8.80 1.72 -17.24
N ALA A 229 -9.89 2.08 -17.90
CA ALA A 229 -11.07 1.21 -18.01
C ALA A 229 -10.75 -0.09 -18.76
N GLU A 230 -10.01 0.00 -19.84
CA GLU A 230 -9.58 -1.16 -20.65
C GLU A 230 -8.61 -2.05 -19.89
N GLY A 231 -7.59 -1.46 -19.25
CA GLY A 231 -6.63 -2.18 -18.42
C GLY A 231 -7.31 -2.91 -17.25
N ALA A 232 -8.21 -2.23 -16.55
CA ALA A 232 -8.98 -2.83 -15.46
C ALA A 232 -9.90 -3.96 -15.94
N ALA A 233 -10.50 -3.83 -17.12
CA ALA A 233 -11.32 -4.89 -17.70
C ALA A 233 -10.49 -6.13 -18.04
N ALA A 234 -9.30 -5.96 -18.63
CA ALA A 234 -8.37 -7.05 -18.95
C ALA A 234 -7.92 -7.79 -17.68
N LEU A 235 -7.57 -7.04 -16.60
CA LEU A 235 -7.19 -7.65 -15.33
C LEU A 235 -8.35 -8.41 -14.68
N ARG A 236 -9.56 -7.86 -14.69
CA ARG A 236 -10.75 -8.55 -14.17
C ARG A 236 -11.03 -9.85 -14.93
N GLU A 237 -10.73 -9.91 -16.24
CA GLU A 237 -10.82 -11.15 -17.01
C GLU A 237 -9.82 -12.21 -16.50
N GLN A 238 -8.59 -11.81 -16.23
CA GLN A 238 -7.57 -12.70 -15.64
C GLN A 238 -8.03 -13.22 -14.29
N PHE A 239 -8.53 -12.35 -13.40
CA PHE A 239 -9.04 -12.77 -12.09
C PHE A 239 -10.23 -13.73 -12.21
N ARG A 240 -11.19 -13.44 -13.09
CA ARG A 240 -12.32 -14.33 -13.35
C ARG A 240 -11.89 -15.74 -13.73
N ARG A 241 -10.80 -15.85 -14.48
CA ARG A 241 -10.28 -17.12 -14.96
C ARG A 241 -9.49 -17.89 -13.90
N TYR A 242 -8.65 -17.23 -13.11
CA TYR A 242 -7.67 -17.87 -12.22
C TYR A 242 -8.02 -17.77 -10.73
N ALA A 243 -8.70 -16.73 -10.32
CA ALA A 243 -9.05 -16.46 -8.92
C ALA A 243 -10.31 -15.56 -8.83
N PRO A 244 -11.52 -16.08 -9.14
CA PRO A 244 -12.74 -15.28 -9.32
C PRO A 244 -13.20 -14.55 -8.05
N HIS A 245 -12.70 -14.92 -6.89
CA HIS A 245 -12.99 -14.27 -5.61
C HIS A 245 -12.05 -13.09 -5.30
N VAL A 246 -10.96 -12.92 -6.05
CA VAL A 246 -10.00 -11.84 -5.83
C VAL A 246 -10.51 -10.54 -6.41
N GLU A 247 -10.59 -9.51 -5.58
CA GLU A 247 -10.98 -8.16 -5.98
C GLU A 247 -9.79 -7.43 -6.63
N LEU A 248 -10.08 -6.57 -7.61
CA LEU A 248 -9.11 -5.61 -8.14
C LEU A 248 -9.25 -4.30 -7.36
N TRP A 249 -8.16 -3.89 -6.70
CA TRP A 249 -8.07 -2.63 -5.99
C TRP A 249 -7.09 -1.68 -6.68
N MET A 250 -7.27 -0.38 -6.45
CA MET A 250 -6.27 0.65 -6.72
C MET A 250 -5.64 1.01 -5.39
N GLY A 251 -4.39 0.59 -5.17
CA GLY A 251 -3.66 0.81 -3.92
C GLY A 251 -3.04 2.19 -3.84
N GLU A 252 -2.51 2.65 -4.97
CA GLU A 252 -1.93 3.97 -5.12
C GLU A 252 -2.31 4.55 -6.48
N CYS A 253 -2.59 5.84 -6.52
CA CYS A 253 -2.73 6.62 -7.73
C CYS A 253 -2.62 8.10 -7.35
N GLY A 254 -2.08 8.91 -8.22
CA GLY A 254 -1.98 10.35 -7.99
C GLY A 254 -1.02 10.99 -8.95
N CYS A 255 -0.94 12.29 -8.86
CA CYS A 255 0.05 13.11 -9.54
C CYS A 255 0.46 14.24 -8.61
N PRO A 256 1.74 14.63 -8.59
CA PRO A 256 2.17 15.80 -7.85
C PRO A 256 1.66 17.07 -8.53
N SER A 257 1.19 18.01 -7.73
CA SER A 257 0.80 19.36 -8.17
C SER A 257 1.95 20.36 -8.04
N GLN A 258 3.20 19.92 -8.26
CA GLN A 258 4.38 20.77 -8.16
C GLN A 258 4.77 21.30 -9.53
N THR A 259 5.16 22.57 -9.61
CA THR A 259 5.80 23.14 -10.81
C THR A 259 7.06 22.35 -11.16
N ARG A 260 7.24 22.05 -12.45
CA ARG A 260 8.43 21.38 -12.98
C ARG A 260 9.69 22.08 -12.52
N GLY A 261 10.71 21.33 -12.10
CA GLY A 261 12.02 21.89 -11.77
C GLY A 261 12.53 21.62 -10.36
N HIS A 262 11.87 20.79 -9.57
CA HIS A 262 12.46 20.18 -8.38
C HIS A 262 13.17 18.89 -8.77
N ASN A 263 14.40 18.71 -8.29
CA ASN A 263 15.39 17.67 -8.62
C ASN A 263 14.93 16.19 -8.41
N ASP A 264 13.68 15.87 -8.58
CA ASP A 264 13.13 14.55 -8.39
C ASP A 264 12.54 14.08 -9.73
N GLU A 265 13.40 13.49 -10.57
CA GLU A 265 13.05 13.00 -11.92
C GLU A 265 11.81 12.11 -11.93
N TRP A 266 11.56 11.39 -10.84
CA TRP A 266 10.38 10.53 -10.72
C TRP A 266 9.09 11.36 -10.55
N LEU A 267 9.13 12.43 -9.77
CA LEU A 267 7.99 13.33 -9.60
C LEU A 267 7.70 14.12 -10.88
N ASP A 268 8.74 14.47 -11.65
CA ASP A 268 8.59 15.20 -12.92
C ASP A 268 7.92 14.36 -14.01
N LEU A 269 8.02 13.03 -13.96
CA LEU A 269 7.37 12.12 -14.93
C LEU A 269 5.84 12.14 -14.83
N PHE A 270 5.30 12.43 -13.65
CA PHE A 270 3.86 12.37 -13.35
C PHE A 270 3.30 13.74 -12.98
N ASN A 271 4.08 14.79 -13.18
CA ASN A 271 3.67 16.15 -12.87
C ASN A 271 2.56 16.57 -13.85
N MET A 272 1.35 16.75 -13.33
CA MET A 272 0.28 17.45 -14.05
C MET A 272 0.37 18.92 -13.65
N ASP A 273 0.64 19.77 -14.64
CA ASP A 273 0.48 21.21 -14.44
C ASP A 273 -0.98 21.48 -14.04
N GLU A 274 -1.19 22.42 -13.13
CA GLU A 274 -2.53 22.86 -12.75
C GLU A 274 -3.25 23.62 -13.91
N GLU A 275 -2.66 23.61 -15.12
CA GLU A 275 -3.22 24.22 -16.34
C GLU A 275 -4.24 23.33 -17.05
#